data_c1a4da51ec5c5f9533701e94856290ae
#
_entry.id   c1a4da51ec5c5f9533701e94856290ae
#
_cell.length_a   1.000
_cell.length_b   1.000
_cell.length_c   1.000
_cell.angle_alpha   90.00
_cell.angle_beta   90.00
_cell.angle_gamma   90.00
#
_symmetry.space_group_name_H-M   'P 1'
#
loop_
_entity.id
_entity.type
_entity.pdbx_description
1 polymer ?
#
loop_
_entity_poly.entity_id
_entity_poly.type
_entity_poly.pdbx_seq_one_letter_code
_entity_poly.pdbx_strand_id
1 'polypeptide(L)'
;MFKILIKFFVYNWQVRDEWFDWCNQLTTEELLKNRIGGVGNILFTLFHIIDVEYSWIRGIQGKEDVVFQFDDYHTLEKVKTLSDKLRNEIAEFLKSTDDLKEQSVSVPWDEKKYAVNDIIHHIIAHEIHHIGQLSVWSRELELQPPSSSFVGRELKFVHFS
;
A
#
# COMPACT_ATOMS: atom_id res chain seq x y z
N MET A 1 20.63 -1.52 -7.14
CA MET A 1 19.44 -2.37 -6.89
C MET A 1 18.37 -1.62 -6.10
N PHE A 2 18.68 -0.98 -4.99
CA PHE A 2 17.69 -0.27 -4.15
C PHE A 2 16.95 0.87 -4.86
N LYS A 3 17.63 1.65 -5.70
CA LYS A 3 16.99 2.69 -6.55
C LYS A 3 15.87 2.14 -7.45
N ILE A 4 15.95 0.86 -7.83
CA ILE A 4 14.89 0.20 -8.62
C ILE A 4 13.69 -0.09 -7.73
N LEU A 5 13.91 -0.58 -6.50
CA LEU A 5 12.84 -0.85 -5.53
C LEU A 5 12.09 0.42 -5.12
N ILE A 6 12.81 1.54 -4.93
CA ILE A 6 12.17 2.84 -4.66
C ILE A 6 11.21 3.24 -5.80
N LYS A 7 11.56 2.97 -7.06
CA LYS A 7 10.64 3.23 -8.18
C LYS A 7 9.35 2.44 -8.09
N PHE A 8 9.38 1.21 -7.54
CA PHE A 8 8.17 0.42 -7.34
C PHE A 8 7.30 0.98 -6.22
N PHE A 9 7.87 1.54 -5.15
CA PHE A 9 7.09 2.26 -4.15
C PHE A 9 6.40 3.49 -4.75
N VAL A 10 7.13 4.30 -5.53
CA VAL A 10 6.54 5.46 -6.20
C VAL A 10 5.44 5.05 -7.18
N TYR A 11 5.65 3.96 -7.92
CA TYR A 11 4.63 3.40 -8.80
C TYR A 11 3.39 2.97 -8.03
N ASN A 12 3.55 2.19 -6.96
CA ASN A 12 2.44 1.74 -6.12
C ASN A 12 1.65 2.92 -5.56
N TRP A 13 2.34 3.95 -5.03
CA TRP A 13 1.69 5.15 -4.52
C TRP A 13 0.93 5.94 -5.58
N GLN A 14 1.47 6.09 -6.79
CA GLN A 14 0.75 6.73 -7.90
C GLN A 14 -0.51 5.94 -8.28
N VAL A 15 -0.39 4.62 -8.43
CA VAL A 15 -1.53 3.76 -8.75
C VAL A 15 -2.58 3.80 -7.63
N ARG A 16 -2.14 3.80 -6.36
CA ARG A 16 -3.03 3.93 -5.20
C ARG A 16 -3.79 5.25 -5.22
N ASP A 17 -3.13 6.36 -5.53
CA ASP A 17 -3.76 7.68 -5.65
C ASP A 17 -4.80 7.69 -6.78
N GLU A 18 -4.49 7.11 -7.94
CA GLU A 18 -5.44 6.94 -9.04
C GLU A 18 -6.66 6.10 -8.62
N TRP A 19 -6.47 5.08 -7.77
CA TRP A 19 -7.57 4.30 -7.21
C TRP A 19 -8.41 5.11 -6.21
N PHE A 20 -7.80 5.95 -5.37
CA PHE A 20 -8.55 6.88 -4.52
C PHE A 20 -9.40 7.84 -5.35
N ASP A 21 -8.84 8.41 -6.42
CA ASP A 21 -9.58 9.28 -7.34
C ASP A 21 -10.72 8.52 -8.06
N TRP A 22 -10.43 7.29 -8.50
CA TRP A 22 -11.45 6.42 -9.11
C TRP A 22 -12.61 6.12 -8.15
N CYS A 23 -12.34 5.89 -6.87
CA CYS A 23 -13.33 5.59 -5.85
C CYS A 23 -14.31 6.74 -5.59
N ASN A 24 -13.97 7.99 -5.94
CA ASN A 24 -14.86 9.14 -5.77
C ASN A 24 -16.17 9.04 -6.58
N GLN A 25 -16.22 8.20 -7.59
CA GLN A 25 -17.45 7.95 -8.35
C GLN A 25 -18.40 6.95 -7.68
N LEU A 26 -17.98 6.30 -6.58
CA LEU A 26 -18.75 5.31 -5.85
C LEU A 26 -19.33 5.88 -4.56
N THR A 27 -20.48 5.35 -4.13
CA THR A 27 -21.03 5.64 -2.81
C THR A 27 -20.24 4.90 -1.71
N THR A 28 -20.29 5.38 -0.48
CA THR A 28 -19.70 4.68 0.67
C THR A 28 -20.26 3.27 0.82
N GLU A 29 -21.56 3.08 0.57
CA GLU A 29 -22.21 1.77 0.60
C GLU A 29 -21.58 0.81 -0.44
N GLU A 30 -21.34 1.29 -1.67
CA GLU A 30 -20.71 0.47 -2.72
C GLU A 30 -19.23 0.16 -2.39
N LEU A 31 -18.51 1.10 -1.79
CA LEU A 31 -17.12 0.90 -1.34
C LEU A 31 -17.00 -0.15 -0.23
N LEU A 32 -18.01 -0.26 0.64
CA LEU A 32 -18.06 -1.19 1.78
C LEU A 32 -18.78 -2.50 1.46
N LYS A 33 -19.39 -2.62 0.27
CA LYS A 33 -20.12 -3.81 -0.13
C LYS A 33 -19.22 -5.03 -0.23
N ASN A 34 -19.61 -6.10 0.45
CA ASN A 34 -18.89 -7.36 0.41
C ASN A 34 -18.87 -7.95 -1.01
N ARG A 35 -17.71 -8.37 -1.45
CA ARG A 35 -17.44 -8.97 -2.75
C ARG A 35 -16.74 -10.31 -2.59
N ILE A 36 -16.82 -11.14 -3.62
CA ILE A 36 -16.12 -12.42 -3.64
C ILE A 36 -14.63 -12.18 -3.93
N GLY A 37 -13.79 -12.86 -3.17
CA GLY A 37 -12.33 -12.78 -3.32
C GLY A 37 -11.69 -11.61 -2.57
N GLY A 38 -10.38 -11.54 -2.60
CA GLY A 38 -9.61 -10.54 -1.90
C GLY A 38 -9.88 -10.49 -0.40
N VAL A 39 -9.85 -9.30 0.16
CA VAL A 39 -10.15 -9.04 1.59
C VAL A 39 -11.59 -8.54 1.81
N GLY A 40 -12.46 -8.68 0.82
CA GLY A 40 -13.90 -8.57 0.96
C GLY A 40 -14.54 -7.31 0.38
N ASN A 41 -13.94 -6.12 0.46
CA ASN A 41 -14.50 -4.91 -0.14
C ASN A 41 -13.42 -3.91 -0.59
N ILE A 42 -13.84 -2.92 -1.38
CA ILE A 42 -12.92 -1.95 -2.00
C ILE A 42 -12.21 -1.09 -0.95
N LEU A 43 -12.97 -0.51 -0.02
CA LEU A 43 -12.42 0.39 0.98
C LEU A 43 -11.46 -0.33 1.93
N PHE A 44 -11.85 -1.52 2.38
CA PHE A 44 -10.99 -2.33 3.24
C PHE A 44 -9.73 -2.80 2.51
N THR A 45 -9.80 -3.05 1.20
CA THR A 45 -8.61 -3.40 0.40
C THR A 45 -7.60 -2.25 0.39
N LEU A 46 -8.03 -1.01 0.17
CA LEU A 46 -7.15 0.16 0.21
C LEU A 46 -6.57 0.37 1.61
N PHE A 47 -7.39 0.24 2.65
CA PHE A 47 -6.94 0.31 4.05
C PHE A 47 -5.91 -0.79 4.35
N HIS A 48 -6.18 -2.04 3.98
CA HIS A 48 -5.31 -3.18 4.21
C HIS A 48 -3.93 -3.03 3.55
N ILE A 49 -3.88 -2.51 2.33
CA ILE A 49 -2.62 -2.21 1.64
C ILE A 49 -1.76 -1.24 2.48
N ILE A 50 -2.37 -0.18 2.98
CA ILE A 50 -1.69 0.87 3.76
C ILE A 50 -1.21 0.32 5.10
N ASP A 51 -2.06 -0.41 5.79
CA ASP A 51 -1.77 -1.02 7.10
C ASP A 51 -0.60 -2.00 6.99
N VAL A 52 -0.64 -2.92 6.03
CA VAL A 52 0.44 -3.89 5.79
C VAL A 52 1.74 -3.21 5.40
N GLU A 53 1.71 -2.23 4.49
CA GLU A 53 2.90 -1.46 4.11
C GLU A 53 3.56 -0.83 5.35
N TYR A 54 2.79 -0.17 6.19
CA TYR A 54 3.30 0.55 7.35
C TYR A 54 3.80 -0.39 8.45
N SER A 55 3.06 -1.45 8.76
CA SER A 55 3.46 -2.45 9.77
C SER A 55 4.79 -3.10 9.43
N TRP A 56 5.00 -3.53 8.19
CA TRP A 56 6.27 -4.11 7.77
C TRP A 56 7.44 -3.11 7.81
N ILE A 57 7.21 -1.87 7.39
CA ILE A 57 8.25 -0.81 7.48
C ILE A 57 8.64 -0.55 8.94
N ARG A 58 7.68 -0.51 9.87
CA ARG A 58 7.96 -0.39 11.30
C ARG A 58 8.72 -1.61 11.83
N GLY A 59 8.36 -2.80 11.37
CA GLY A 59 9.08 -4.04 11.70
C GLY A 59 10.55 -3.98 11.28
N ILE A 60 10.86 -3.50 10.08
CA ILE A 60 12.25 -3.29 9.63
C ILE A 60 12.98 -2.28 10.53
N GLN A 61 12.29 -1.24 10.99
CA GLN A 61 12.85 -0.23 11.90
C GLN A 61 13.02 -0.72 13.34
N GLY A 62 12.56 -1.94 13.68
CA GLY A 62 12.54 -2.43 15.05
C GLY A 62 11.58 -1.66 15.97
N LYS A 63 10.58 -0.98 15.41
CA LYS A 63 9.56 -0.23 16.15
C LYS A 63 8.37 -1.12 16.47
N GLU A 64 7.66 -0.79 17.54
CA GLU A 64 6.37 -1.41 17.85
C GLU A 64 5.38 -1.20 16.71
N ASP A 65 4.53 -2.20 16.46
CA ASP A 65 3.46 -2.08 15.48
C ASP A 65 2.38 -1.07 15.94
N VAL A 66 1.73 -0.44 14.97
CA VAL A 66 0.58 0.43 15.21
C VAL A 66 -0.64 -0.23 14.60
N VAL A 67 -1.49 -0.78 15.46
CA VAL A 67 -2.71 -1.47 15.03
C VAL A 67 -3.80 -0.44 14.75
N PHE A 68 -4.11 -0.21 13.49
CA PHE A 68 -5.24 0.61 13.08
C PHE A 68 -6.52 -0.25 13.08
N GLN A 69 -7.61 0.29 13.66
CA GLN A 69 -8.92 -0.36 13.62
C GLN A 69 -9.69 0.14 12.40
N PHE A 70 -10.08 -0.76 11.49
CA PHE A 70 -10.80 -0.37 10.28
C PHE A 70 -12.10 0.37 10.57
N ASP A 71 -12.75 0.07 11.70
CA ASP A 71 -13.97 0.75 12.15
C ASP A 71 -13.81 2.27 12.31
N ASP A 72 -12.58 2.75 12.51
CA ASP A 72 -12.28 4.19 12.57
C ASP A 72 -12.11 4.83 11.16
N TYR A 73 -12.05 4.00 10.10
CA TYR A 73 -11.69 4.40 8.72
C TYR A 73 -12.78 4.06 7.69
N HIS A 74 -14.06 4.19 8.05
CA HIS A 74 -15.19 3.82 7.19
C HIS A 74 -15.53 4.84 6.08
N THR A 75 -14.65 5.76 5.76
CA THR A 75 -14.82 6.70 4.65
C THR A 75 -13.57 6.77 3.78
N LEU A 76 -13.77 7.00 2.49
CA LEU A 76 -12.67 7.14 1.53
C LEU A 76 -11.67 8.22 1.95
N GLU A 77 -12.16 9.36 2.44
CA GLU A 77 -11.35 10.48 2.91
C GLU A 77 -10.42 10.07 4.07
N LYS A 78 -10.96 9.34 5.06
CA LYS A 78 -10.17 8.88 6.21
C LYS A 78 -9.05 7.92 5.79
N VAL A 79 -9.35 6.97 4.90
CA VAL A 79 -8.35 6.01 4.39
C VAL A 79 -7.29 6.73 3.56
N LYS A 80 -7.70 7.69 2.70
CA LYS A 80 -6.77 8.50 1.93
C LYS A 80 -5.86 9.35 2.82
N THR A 81 -6.43 10.01 3.83
CA THR A 81 -5.67 10.81 4.80
C THR A 81 -4.65 9.97 5.55
N LEU A 82 -5.01 8.74 5.95
CA LEU A 82 -4.08 7.79 6.55
C LEU A 82 -2.93 7.45 5.59
N SER A 83 -3.24 7.12 4.33
CA SER A 83 -2.24 6.85 3.30
C SER A 83 -1.24 7.99 3.15
N ASP A 84 -1.73 9.22 3.00
CA ASP A 84 -0.90 10.41 2.79
C ASP A 84 0.01 10.69 4.00
N LYS A 85 -0.53 10.53 5.21
CA LYS A 85 0.22 10.71 6.45
C LYS A 85 1.37 9.69 6.59
N LEU A 86 1.06 8.41 6.43
CA LEU A 86 2.04 7.34 6.65
C LEU A 86 3.10 7.28 5.54
N ARG A 87 2.73 7.63 4.31
CA ARG A 87 3.63 7.71 3.16
C ARG A 87 4.84 8.61 3.42
N ASN A 88 4.66 9.73 4.12
CA ASN A 88 5.77 10.62 4.45
C ASN A 88 6.82 9.93 5.33
N GLU A 89 6.41 9.20 6.36
CA GLU A 89 7.33 8.45 7.22
C GLU A 89 8.05 7.33 6.44
N ILE A 90 7.32 6.63 5.57
CA ILE A 90 7.88 5.56 4.73
C ILE A 90 8.88 6.14 3.74
N ALA A 91 8.57 7.27 3.11
CA ALA A 91 9.46 7.94 2.17
C ALA A 91 10.78 8.36 2.83
N GLU A 92 10.74 8.91 4.04
CA GLU A 92 11.95 9.27 4.81
C GLU A 92 12.78 8.02 5.16
N PHE A 93 12.11 6.95 5.59
CA PHE A 93 12.80 5.69 5.87
C PHE A 93 13.51 5.14 4.62
N LEU A 94 12.84 5.10 3.48
CA LEU A 94 13.39 4.56 2.23
C LEU A 94 14.63 5.31 1.73
N LYS A 95 14.84 6.57 2.12
CA LYS A 95 16.06 7.33 1.82
C LYS A 95 17.28 6.82 2.60
N SER A 96 17.08 6.25 3.77
CA SER A 96 18.13 5.82 4.69
C SER A 96 18.49 4.34 4.63
N THR A 97 17.86 3.55 3.73
CA THR A 97 17.89 2.08 3.78
C THR A 97 19.02 1.41 3.00
N ASP A 98 19.91 2.16 2.36
CA ASP A 98 20.97 1.54 1.53
C ASP A 98 21.87 0.55 2.32
N ASP A 99 22.01 0.74 3.64
CA ASP A 99 22.85 -0.09 4.51
C ASP A 99 22.12 -1.31 5.12
N LEU A 100 20.81 -1.44 4.92
CA LEU A 100 19.99 -2.48 5.58
C LEU A 100 19.82 -3.78 4.80
N LYS A 101 20.34 -3.87 3.59
CA LYS A 101 20.04 -4.94 2.60
C LYS A 101 20.38 -6.36 3.03
N GLU A 102 21.44 -6.50 3.82
CA GLU A 102 21.95 -7.80 4.29
C GLU A 102 21.42 -8.18 5.68
N GLN A 103 20.54 -7.35 6.24
CA GLN A 103 20.04 -7.54 7.60
C GLN A 103 18.81 -8.44 7.63
N SER A 104 18.65 -9.16 8.74
CA SER A 104 17.42 -9.88 9.08
C SER A 104 16.83 -9.28 10.34
N VAL A 105 15.50 -9.16 10.36
CA VAL A 105 14.74 -8.59 11.46
C VAL A 105 13.70 -9.56 11.98
N SER A 106 13.35 -9.43 13.26
CA SER A 106 12.17 -10.04 13.86
C SER A 106 11.05 -9.02 13.88
N VAL A 107 9.83 -9.46 13.67
CA VAL A 107 8.62 -8.62 13.69
C VAL A 107 7.74 -9.00 14.89
N PRO A 108 6.94 -8.07 15.45
CA PRO A 108 6.19 -8.34 16.68
C PRO A 108 5.15 -9.46 16.59
N TRP A 109 4.68 -9.74 15.38
CA TRP A 109 3.59 -10.71 15.12
C TRP A 109 4.06 -12.09 14.64
N ASP A 110 5.38 -12.29 14.49
CA ASP A 110 5.95 -13.59 14.07
C ASP A 110 7.28 -13.82 14.75
N GLU A 111 7.51 -15.05 15.21
CA GLU A 111 8.77 -15.47 15.87
C GLU A 111 9.93 -15.66 14.88
N LYS A 112 9.63 -15.71 13.59
CA LYS A 112 10.66 -15.89 12.54
C LYS A 112 11.44 -14.62 12.29
N LYS A 113 12.65 -14.80 11.77
CA LYS A 113 13.46 -13.71 11.21
C LYS A 113 13.26 -13.65 9.70
N TYR A 114 13.16 -12.46 9.19
CA TYR A 114 12.98 -12.19 7.76
C TYR A 114 14.10 -11.29 7.25
N ALA A 115 14.63 -11.60 6.07
CA ALA A 115 15.55 -10.70 5.41
C ALA A 115 14.83 -9.40 5.03
N VAL A 116 15.44 -8.25 5.31
CA VAL A 116 14.87 -6.93 4.97
C VAL A 116 14.53 -6.84 3.50
N ASN A 117 15.39 -7.37 2.64
CA ASN A 117 15.17 -7.40 1.20
C ASN A 117 13.88 -8.16 0.82
N ASP A 118 13.57 -9.28 1.48
CA ASP A 118 12.36 -10.06 1.20
C ASP A 118 11.11 -9.31 1.67
N ILE A 119 11.20 -8.63 2.81
CA ILE A 119 10.10 -7.77 3.31
C ILE A 119 9.79 -6.67 2.30
N ILE A 120 10.79 -5.98 1.78
CA ILE A 120 10.60 -4.91 0.79
C ILE A 120 9.94 -5.44 -0.49
N HIS A 121 10.37 -6.59 -0.98
CA HIS A 121 9.72 -7.23 -2.13
C HIS A 121 8.29 -7.67 -1.82
N HIS A 122 8.05 -8.18 -0.60
CA HIS A 122 6.71 -8.56 -0.16
C HIS A 122 5.76 -7.35 -0.15
N ILE A 123 6.15 -6.23 0.42
CA ILE A 123 5.34 -5.00 0.45
C ILE A 123 4.93 -4.59 -0.97
N ILE A 124 5.90 -4.56 -1.91
CA ILE A 124 5.64 -4.19 -3.30
C ILE A 124 4.67 -5.17 -3.96
N ALA A 125 4.94 -6.47 -3.85
CA ALA A 125 4.12 -7.52 -4.47
C ALA A 125 2.71 -7.58 -3.87
N HIS A 126 2.58 -7.37 -2.56
CA HIS A 126 1.31 -7.37 -1.83
C HIS A 126 0.36 -6.29 -2.36
N GLU A 127 0.83 -5.06 -2.53
CA GLU A 127 0.00 -3.98 -3.07
C GLU A 127 -0.41 -4.27 -4.52
N ILE A 128 0.54 -4.68 -5.38
CA ILE A 128 0.24 -5.02 -6.78
C ILE A 128 -0.81 -6.12 -6.87
N HIS A 129 -0.73 -7.14 -5.99
CA HIS A 129 -1.72 -8.22 -5.92
C HIS A 129 -3.12 -7.69 -5.61
N HIS A 130 -3.25 -6.83 -4.59
CA HIS A 130 -4.55 -6.27 -4.19
C HIS A 130 -5.11 -5.26 -5.22
N ILE A 131 -4.27 -4.48 -5.87
CA ILE A 131 -4.67 -3.62 -6.99
C ILE A 131 -5.25 -4.44 -8.15
N GLY A 132 -4.70 -5.62 -8.42
CA GLY A 132 -5.27 -6.56 -9.37
C GLY A 132 -6.69 -7.01 -8.99
N GLN A 133 -6.96 -7.24 -7.71
CA GLN A 133 -8.31 -7.57 -7.22
C GLN A 133 -9.30 -6.42 -7.40
N LEU A 134 -8.88 -5.17 -7.08
CA LEU A 134 -9.70 -3.99 -7.34
C LEU A 134 -10.05 -3.85 -8.83
N SER A 135 -9.13 -4.19 -9.72
CA SER A 135 -9.36 -4.15 -11.18
C SER A 135 -10.45 -5.15 -11.63
N VAL A 136 -10.58 -6.30 -10.98
CA VAL A 136 -11.68 -7.25 -11.25
C VAL A 136 -13.00 -6.63 -10.82
N TRP A 137 -13.09 -6.14 -9.58
CA TRP A 137 -14.33 -5.56 -9.05
C TRP A 137 -14.79 -4.30 -9.80
N SER A 138 -13.86 -3.49 -10.30
CA SER A 138 -14.23 -2.34 -11.13
C SER A 138 -14.94 -2.77 -12.42
N ARG A 139 -14.50 -3.86 -13.04
CA ARG A 139 -15.11 -4.39 -14.24
C ARG A 139 -16.48 -5.04 -13.98
N GLU A 140 -16.66 -5.65 -12.82
CA GLU A 140 -17.98 -6.14 -12.37
C GLU A 140 -18.98 -4.99 -12.18
N LEU A 141 -18.48 -3.78 -11.86
CA LEU A 141 -19.27 -2.55 -11.81
C LEU A 141 -19.42 -1.87 -13.17
N GLU A 142 -18.93 -2.48 -14.25
CA GLU A 142 -18.91 -1.91 -15.61
C GLU A 142 -18.13 -0.60 -15.70
N LEU A 143 -17.18 -0.37 -14.78
CA LEU A 143 -16.34 0.82 -14.73
C LEU A 143 -14.91 0.48 -15.17
N GLN A 144 -14.31 1.40 -15.95
CA GLN A 144 -12.92 1.24 -16.40
C GLN A 144 -11.97 1.46 -15.22
N PRO A 145 -11.09 0.50 -14.88
CA PRO A 145 -10.08 0.69 -13.83
C PRO A 145 -8.99 1.69 -14.26
N PRO A 146 -8.28 2.31 -13.31
CA PRO A 146 -7.05 3.02 -13.60
C PRO A 146 -6.01 2.13 -14.27
N SER A 147 -5.12 2.73 -15.06
CA SER A 147 -4.05 1.98 -15.72
C SER A 147 -3.07 1.40 -14.69
N SER A 148 -2.75 0.11 -14.81
CA SER A 148 -1.70 -0.55 -14.03
C SER A 148 -0.35 -0.60 -14.78
N SER A 149 -0.21 0.07 -15.94
CA SER A 149 1.05 0.07 -16.68
C SER A 149 2.14 0.79 -15.90
N PHE A 150 3.30 0.16 -15.77
CA PHE A 150 4.53 0.77 -15.25
C PHE A 150 5.25 1.57 -16.32
N VAL A 151 5.17 1.11 -17.59
CA VAL A 151 5.85 1.71 -18.72
C VAL A 151 5.18 3.05 -19.08
N GLY A 152 6.00 4.08 -19.26
CA GLY A 152 5.53 5.42 -19.63
C GLY A 152 5.15 6.32 -18.44
N ARG A 153 5.25 5.84 -17.19
CA ARG A 153 5.04 6.68 -16.01
C ARG A 153 6.25 7.53 -15.67
N GLU A 154 6.03 8.78 -15.29
CA GLU A 154 7.04 9.61 -14.66
C GLU A 154 7.14 9.28 -13.17
N LEU A 155 8.06 8.38 -12.81
CA LEU A 155 8.28 7.94 -11.44
C LEU A 155 9.35 8.81 -10.79
N LYS A 156 8.95 9.97 -10.29
CA LYS A 156 9.82 10.88 -9.53
C LYS A 156 9.56 10.67 -8.03
N PHE A 157 10.63 10.42 -7.28
CA PHE A 157 10.55 10.44 -5.83
C PHE A 157 10.41 11.90 -5.39
N VAL A 158 9.15 12.33 -5.20
CA VAL A 158 8.83 13.71 -4.80
C VAL A 158 8.97 13.79 -3.29
N HIS A 159 9.65 14.84 -2.82
CA HIS A 159 9.58 15.23 -1.42
C HIS A 159 8.14 15.70 -1.16
N PHE A 160 7.37 14.93 -0.43
CA PHE A 160 6.11 15.42 0.13
C PHE A 160 6.50 16.39 1.25
N SER A 161 6.29 17.67 0.99
CA SER A 161 6.49 18.77 1.95
C SER A 161 5.32 18.87 2.91
#